data_4ef3751b376518c392284f0de2a21b17
#
_entry.id   4ef3751b376518c392284f0de2a21b17
#
_cell.length_a   1.000
_cell.length_b   1.000
_cell.length_c   1.000
_cell.angle_alpha   90.00
_cell.angle_beta   90.00
_cell.angle_gamma   90.00
#
_symmetry.space_group_name_H-M   'P 1'
#
loop_
_entity.id
_entity.type
_entity.pdbx_description
1 polymer ?
#
loop_
_entity_poly.entity_id
_entity_poly.type
_entity_poly.pdbx_seq_one_letter_code
_entity_poly.pdbx_strand_id
1 'polypeptide(L)'
;MEYISIQGLDKKVSRLMKGTDYFYHHNYEKAAANMDAFFAAGGNSLDSAHIYCGGQSEEVIGRYLKERNSRDEWVILTKGAHHDQHGPRVSREAIKHDITASLSRLQTDFIDMYALHRDDPNVPAGEVIEILNEYVKNGTVGAIGVSNWTWERIRDANAYAQEKGLTGFSFSSPNLSLAKANEPFWPGCVSADEETCKWHEAEQFPLFSWSSQARGFFTGRFTPENRDNADLVRVFYSDANWERLERAKLLAAERNATPIQIALAYVLNQPFPTCALIGAQTEEELRSCDEGSRIKLTREELDWLDLTSNVRG
;
A
#
# COMPACT_ATOMS: atom_id res chain seq x y z
N MET A 1 3.09 -9.07 -14.99
CA MET A 1 3.40 -8.02 -13.98
C MET A 1 3.73 -6.70 -14.67
N GLU A 2 3.13 -5.58 -14.24
CA GLU A 2 3.49 -4.22 -14.68
C GLU A 2 4.34 -3.54 -13.60
N TYR A 3 5.11 -2.49 -13.99
CA TYR A 3 6.02 -1.79 -13.08
C TYR A 3 5.88 -0.28 -13.23
N ILE A 4 6.19 0.44 -12.14
CA ILE A 4 6.35 1.90 -12.13
C ILE A 4 7.75 2.30 -11.69
N SER A 5 8.14 3.53 -12.01
CA SER A 5 9.36 4.16 -11.49
C SER A 5 8.99 5.05 -10.29
N ILE A 6 9.80 5.00 -9.24
CA ILE A 6 9.68 5.87 -8.07
C ILE A 6 10.92 6.74 -8.01
N GLN A 7 10.72 8.04 -7.82
CA GLN A 7 11.83 8.98 -7.69
C GLN A 7 12.71 8.59 -6.48
N GLY A 8 14.01 8.52 -6.68
CA GLY A 8 14.97 8.07 -5.68
C GLY A 8 15.34 6.59 -5.77
N LEU A 9 14.75 5.84 -6.71
CA LEU A 9 15.08 4.44 -6.97
C LEU A 9 15.54 4.21 -8.40
N ASP A 10 16.60 3.42 -8.56
CA ASP A 10 17.05 2.93 -9.87
C ASP A 10 16.22 1.71 -10.33
N LYS A 11 15.73 0.90 -9.37
CA LYS A 11 14.89 -0.26 -9.64
C LYS A 11 13.44 0.16 -9.90
N LYS A 12 12.79 -0.50 -10.86
CA LYS A 12 11.35 -0.38 -11.04
C LYS A 12 10.61 -1.20 -9.98
N VAL A 13 9.46 -0.71 -9.56
CA VAL A 13 8.59 -1.30 -8.53
C VAL A 13 7.44 -2.02 -9.20
N SER A 14 7.20 -3.30 -8.89
CA SER A 14 6.03 -4.02 -9.38
C SER A 14 4.73 -3.40 -8.85
N ARG A 15 3.74 -3.23 -9.72
CA ARG A 15 2.46 -2.59 -9.37
C ARG A 15 1.59 -3.42 -8.43
N LEU A 16 1.80 -4.74 -8.37
CA LEU A 16 1.38 -5.54 -7.23
C LEU A 16 2.53 -5.55 -6.23
N MET A 17 2.25 -5.18 -4.99
CA MET A 17 3.19 -5.25 -3.87
C MET A 17 2.73 -6.30 -2.88
N LYS A 18 3.64 -7.15 -2.46
CA LYS A 18 3.34 -8.23 -1.53
C LYS A 18 3.29 -7.71 -0.10
N GLY A 19 2.09 -7.67 0.50
CA GLY A 19 1.92 -7.39 1.93
C GLY A 19 2.46 -8.53 2.79
N THR A 20 3.07 -8.19 3.92
CA THR A 20 3.81 -9.12 4.79
C THR A 20 3.35 -9.10 6.25
N ASP A 21 2.20 -8.50 6.55
CA ASP A 21 1.62 -8.33 7.89
C ASP A 21 1.15 -9.65 8.56
N TYR A 22 1.44 -10.78 7.95
CA TYR A 22 1.17 -12.14 8.45
C TYR A 22 2.42 -13.05 8.40
N PHE A 23 3.62 -12.49 8.20
CA PHE A 23 4.88 -13.24 8.22
C PHE A 23 5.38 -13.37 9.65
N TYR A 24 5.31 -14.59 10.18
CA TYR A 24 5.81 -14.97 11.50
C TYR A 24 6.90 -16.01 11.40
N HIS A 25 7.74 -16.14 12.41
CA HIS A 25 8.76 -17.19 12.44
C HIS A 25 8.17 -18.60 12.31
N HIS A 26 7.02 -18.83 12.97
CA HIS A 26 6.38 -20.16 12.96
C HIS A 26 5.82 -20.56 11.60
N ASN A 27 5.61 -19.61 10.67
CA ASN A 27 5.13 -19.90 9.31
C ASN A 27 6.15 -19.57 8.23
N TYR A 28 7.44 -19.52 8.57
CA TYR A 28 8.52 -19.12 7.66
C TYR A 28 8.49 -19.85 6.31
N GLU A 29 8.35 -21.16 6.31
CA GLU A 29 8.34 -21.95 5.08
C GLU A 29 7.19 -21.53 4.14
N LYS A 30 6.01 -21.26 4.71
CA LYS A 30 4.87 -20.74 3.95
C LYS A 30 5.14 -19.34 3.42
N ALA A 31 5.73 -18.46 4.23
CA ALA A 31 6.09 -17.10 3.83
C ALA A 31 7.15 -17.12 2.71
N ALA A 32 8.18 -17.96 2.84
CA ALA A 32 9.22 -18.12 1.83
C ALA A 32 8.67 -18.65 0.50
N ALA A 33 7.86 -19.72 0.53
CA ALA A 33 7.20 -20.24 -0.67
C ALA A 33 6.29 -19.19 -1.35
N ASN A 34 5.61 -18.38 -0.55
CA ASN A 34 4.76 -17.31 -1.07
C ASN A 34 5.56 -16.18 -1.71
N MET A 35 6.74 -15.82 -1.16
CA MET A 35 7.67 -14.90 -1.80
C MET A 35 8.26 -15.48 -3.09
N ASP A 36 8.68 -16.77 -3.09
CA ASP A 36 9.16 -17.45 -4.28
C ASP A 36 8.12 -17.43 -5.40
N ALA A 37 6.85 -17.75 -5.10
CA ALA A 37 5.75 -17.72 -6.06
C ALA A 37 5.50 -16.29 -6.60
N PHE A 38 5.52 -15.28 -5.71
CA PHE A 38 5.37 -13.88 -6.12
C PHE A 38 6.49 -13.41 -7.04
N PHE A 39 7.73 -13.77 -6.72
CA PHE A 39 8.89 -13.46 -7.55
C PHE A 39 8.81 -14.17 -8.92
N ALA A 40 8.45 -15.45 -8.94
CA ALA A 40 8.26 -16.21 -10.18
C ALA A 40 7.15 -15.61 -11.07
N ALA A 41 6.14 -14.96 -10.51
CA ALA A 41 5.12 -14.21 -11.22
C ALA A 41 5.61 -12.83 -11.71
N GLY A 42 6.86 -12.48 -11.46
CA GLY A 42 7.49 -11.20 -11.83
C GLY A 42 7.34 -10.10 -10.80
N GLY A 43 6.80 -10.37 -9.61
CA GLY A 43 6.76 -9.40 -8.51
C GLY A 43 8.14 -9.21 -7.88
N ASN A 44 8.48 -7.98 -7.54
CA ASN A 44 9.76 -7.67 -6.92
C ASN A 44 9.63 -6.73 -5.70
N SER A 45 8.42 -6.40 -5.27
CA SER A 45 8.21 -5.42 -4.21
C SER A 45 7.47 -5.98 -3.01
N LEU A 46 8.03 -5.77 -1.82
CA LEU A 46 7.47 -6.16 -0.54
C LEU A 46 7.00 -4.94 0.23
N ASP A 47 5.82 -5.04 0.85
CA ASP A 47 5.29 -4.06 1.79
C ASP A 47 5.37 -4.61 3.21
N SER A 48 6.27 -4.06 4.01
CA SER A 48 6.48 -4.40 5.42
C SER A 48 6.30 -3.18 6.32
N ALA A 49 6.48 -3.35 7.61
CA ALA A 49 6.57 -2.29 8.61
C ALA A 49 7.27 -2.77 9.88
N HIS A 50 7.91 -1.85 10.59
CA HIS A 50 8.56 -2.09 11.87
C HIS A 50 7.68 -2.82 12.88
N ILE A 51 6.36 -2.53 12.88
CA ILE A 51 5.41 -3.12 13.84
C ILE A 51 4.78 -4.43 13.36
N TYR A 52 4.90 -4.81 12.06
CA TYR A 52 4.20 -5.99 11.55
C TYR A 52 4.66 -7.25 12.24
N CYS A 53 3.70 -8.01 12.77
CA CYS A 53 3.96 -9.23 13.54
C CYS A 53 4.93 -9.03 14.72
N GLY A 54 4.94 -7.84 15.33
CA GLY A 54 5.89 -7.50 16.40
C GLY A 54 7.35 -7.42 15.93
N GLY A 55 7.59 -7.14 14.66
CA GLY A 55 8.91 -7.08 14.02
C GLY A 55 9.30 -8.37 13.31
N GLN A 56 8.62 -9.49 13.55
CA GLN A 56 8.94 -10.77 12.91
C GLN A 56 8.80 -10.73 11.39
N SER A 57 7.91 -9.88 10.84
CA SER A 57 7.77 -9.72 9.40
C SER A 57 9.10 -9.33 8.73
N GLU A 58 9.78 -8.32 9.27
CA GLU A 58 11.08 -7.88 8.77
C GLU A 58 12.17 -8.96 8.98
N GLU A 59 12.15 -9.68 10.11
CA GLU A 59 13.10 -10.77 10.40
C GLU A 59 12.92 -11.95 9.43
N VAL A 60 11.69 -12.32 9.12
CA VAL A 60 11.36 -13.35 8.12
C VAL A 60 11.86 -12.94 6.74
N ILE A 61 11.63 -11.69 6.32
CA ILE A 61 12.13 -11.16 5.05
C ILE A 61 13.67 -11.18 5.05
N GLY A 62 14.33 -10.68 6.08
CA GLY A 62 15.78 -10.64 6.18
C GLY A 62 16.40 -12.04 6.09
N ARG A 63 15.84 -13.02 6.81
CA ARG A 63 16.25 -14.43 6.69
C ARG A 63 16.09 -14.95 5.26
N TYR A 64 14.96 -14.74 4.63
CA TYR A 64 14.68 -15.17 3.26
C TYR A 64 15.68 -14.60 2.25
N LEU A 65 15.90 -13.27 2.30
CA LEU A 65 16.82 -12.59 1.40
C LEU A 65 18.26 -13.10 1.53
N LYS A 66 18.68 -13.37 2.77
CA LYS A 66 20.01 -13.94 3.05
C LYS A 66 20.15 -15.37 2.56
N GLU A 67 19.17 -16.24 2.83
CA GLU A 67 19.19 -17.64 2.39
C GLU A 67 19.21 -17.77 0.87
N ARG A 68 18.58 -16.83 0.16
CA ARG A 68 18.53 -16.82 -1.32
C ARG A 68 19.60 -15.95 -1.97
N ASN A 69 20.35 -15.19 -1.19
CA ASN A 69 21.30 -14.18 -1.68
C ASN A 69 20.66 -13.25 -2.74
N SER A 70 19.46 -12.77 -2.46
CA SER A 70 18.58 -12.09 -3.44
C SER A 70 18.19 -10.65 -3.07
N ARG A 71 18.90 -10.01 -2.11
CA ARG A 71 18.55 -8.65 -1.64
C ARG A 71 18.44 -7.65 -2.79
N ASP A 72 19.29 -7.72 -3.77
CA ASP A 72 19.36 -6.77 -4.88
C ASP A 72 18.20 -6.94 -5.89
N GLU A 73 17.53 -8.08 -5.86
CA GLU A 73 16.40 -8.37 -6.75
C GLU A 73 15.08 -7.77 -6.23
N TRP A 74 15.04 -7.40 -4.95
CA TRP A 74 13.85 -6.93 -4.29
C TRP A 74 13.86 -5.42 -4.05
N VAL A 75 12.68 -4.83 -4.09
CA VAL A 75 12.37 -3.49 -3.60
C VAL A 75 11.58 -3.63 -2.31
N ILE A 76 12.13 -3.13 -1.21
CA ILE A 76 11.52 -3.25 0.11
C ILE A 76 10.99 -1.89 0.55
N LEU A 77 9.67 -1.81 0.74
CA LEU A 77 9.03 -0.75 1.50
C LEU A 77 8.88 -1.23 2.94
N THR A 78 9.50 -0.53 3.88
CA THR A 78 9.16 -0.66 5.30
C THR A 78 8.76 0.67 5.90
N LYS A 79 8.12 0.64 7.07
CA LYS A 79 7.50 1.80 7.69
C LYS A 79 7.82 1.86 9.18
N GLY A 80 8.03 3.06 9.69
CA GLY A 80 8.21 3.30 11.13
C GLY A 80 7.32 4.44 11.65
N ALA A 81 7.61 4.89 12.85
CA ALA A 81 6.88 5.95 13.54
C ALA A 81 5.36 5.67 13.71
N HIS A 82 4.98 4.38 13.84
CA HIS A 82 3.61 4.03 14.23
C HIS A 82 3.38 4.46 15.69
N HIS A 83 2.19 5.00 15.98
CA HIS A 83 1.81 5.32 17.36
C HIS A 83 1.87 4.07 18.27
N ASP A 84 2.12 4.29 19.53
CA ASP A 84 2.08 3.28 20.56
C ASP A 84 1.05 3.65 21.66
N GLN A 85 1.12 2.97 22.81
CA GLN A 85 0.25 3.24 23.96
C GLN A 85 0.43 4.64 24.57
N HIS A 86 1.51 5.34 24.24
CA HIS A 86 1.83 6.69 24.72
C HIS A 86 1.45 7.79 23.70
N GLY A 87 1.04 7.42 22.49
CA GLY A 87 0.58 8.33 21.45
C GLY A 87 1.42 8.28 20.17
N PRO A 88 1.42 9.38 19.39
CA PRO A 88 2.22 9.51 18.17
C PRO A 88 3.73 9.40 18.44
N ARG A 89 4.45 8.82 17.46
CA ARG A 89 5.90 8.61 17.56
C ARG A 89 6.69 9.29 16.43
N VAL A 90 6.14 10.37 15.87
CA VAL A 90 6.80 11.15 14.82
C VAL A 90 7.85 12.07 15.46
N SER A 91 8.97 11.48 15.88
CA SER A 91 10.13 12.22 16.42
C SER A 91 11.44 11.67 15.83
N ARG A 92 12.49 12.47 15.89
CA ARG A 92 13.83 12.07 15.45
C ARG A 92 14.30 10.77 16.10
N GLU A 93 14.10 10.64 17.41
CA GLU A 93 14.51 9.47 18.18
C GLU A 93 13.75 8.22 17.77
N ALA A 94 12.42 8.33 17.61
CA ALA A 94 11.57 7.21 17.22
C ALA A 94 11.85 6.77 15.77
N ILE A 95 12.00 7.71 14.85
CA ILE A 95 12.35 7.42 13.44
C ILE A 95 13.71 6.74 13.36
N LYS A 96 14.71 7.25 14.09
CA LYS A 96 16.05 6.66 14.15
C LYS A 96 16.01 5.24 14.72
N HIS A 97 15.29 5.04 15.82
CA HIS A 97 15.12 3.72 16.44
C HIS A 97 14.52 2.73 15.44
N ASP A 98 13.43 3.11 14.79
CA ASP A 98 12.69 2.22 13.90
C ASP A 98 13.49 1.89 12.63
N ILE A 99 14.17 2.86 12.01
CA ILE A 99 15.06 2.61 10.86
C ILE A 99 16.20 1.66 11.25
N THR A 100 16.85 1.91 12.39
CA THR A 100 17.96 1.06 12.86
C THR A 100 17.51 -0.37 13.12
N ALA A 101 16.35 -0.54 13.76
CA ALA A 101 15.77 -1.86 14.02
C ALA A 101 15.37 -2.56 12.71
N SER A 102 14.76 -1.84 11.75
CA SER A 102 14.37 -2.39 10.45
C SER A 102 15.59 -2.88 9.65
N LEU A 103 16.65 -2.10 9.58
CA LEU A 103 17.91 -2.53 8.94
C LEU A 103 18.47 -3.80 9.55
N SER A 104 18.51 -3.87 10.89
CA SER A 104 19.00 -5.06 11.62
C SER A 104 18.15 -6.30 11.34
N ARG A 105 16.81 -6.18 11.38
CA ARG A 105 15.88 -7.29 11.14
C ARG A 105 15.90 -7.75 9.68
N LEU A 106 15.95 -6.81 8.75
CA LEU A 106 16.05 -7.07 7.31
C LEU A 106 17.44 -7.58 6.90
N GLN A 107 18.43 -7.54 7.79
CA GLN A 107 19.82 -7.93 7.57
C GLN A 107 20.43 -7.23 6.34
N THR A 108 20.22 -5.92 6.22
CA THR A 108 20.68 -5.07 5.12
C THR A 108 21.16 -3.72 5.67
N ASP A 109 21.95 -3.01 4.90
CA ASP A 109 22.41 -1.64 5.17
C ASP A 109 21.62 -0.58 4.39
N PHE A 110 20.67 -1.02 3.54
CA PHE A 110 19.89 -0.14 2.67
C PHE A 110 18.40 -0.54 2.63
N ILE A 111 17.53 0.46 2.74
CA ILE A 111 16.07 0.35 2.56
C ILE A 111 15.70 1.07 1.27
N ASP A 112 15.11 0.38 0.29
CA ASP A 112 14.71 0.99 -0.98
C ASP A 112 13.67 2.09 -0.76
N MET A 113 12.62 1.82 0.01
CA MET A 113 11.55 2.77 0.33
C MET A 113 11.24 2.77 1.84
N TYR A 114 11.25 3.95 2.44
CA TYR A 114 10.87 4.11 3.84
C TYR A 114 9.71 5.09 3.97
N ALA A 115 8.67 4.72 4.71
CA ALA A 115 7.52 5.58 4.96
C ALA A 115 7.29 5.83 6.46
N LEU A 116 6.78 6.99 6.83
CA LEU A 116 6.13 7.15 8.11
C LEU A 116 4.78 6.43 8.09
N HIS A 117 4.53 5.57 9.09
CA HIS A 117 3.34 4.71 9.13
C HIS A 117 2.07 5.46 9.55
N ARG A 118 2.26 6.53 10.34
CA ARG A 118 1.21 7.43 10.83
C ARG A 118 1.70 8.86 10.81
N ASP A 119 0.77 9.80 10.85
CA ASP A 119 1.03 11.21 11.02
C ASP A 119 0.99 11.64 12.49
N ASP A 120 1.66 12.74 12.80
CA ASP A 120 1.39 13.60 13.95
C ASP A 120 1.27 15.05 13.46
N PRO A 121 0.04 15.58 13.33
CA PRO A 121 -0.17 16.94 12.85
C PRO A 121 0.47 18.04 13.73
N ASN A 122 0.87 17.71 14.96
CA ASN A 122 1.57 18.67 15.85
C ASN A 122 3.05 18.83 15.48
N VAL A 123 3.63 17.91 14.71
CA VAL A 123 5.02 18.00 14.22
C VAL A 123 5.02 18.72 12.88
N PRO A 124 5.79 19.81 12.71
CA PRO A 124 5.90 20.46 11.41
C PRO A 124 6.36 19.51 10.31
N ALA A 125 5.69 19.53 9.16
CA ALA A 125 6.03 18.61 8.06
C ALA A 125 7.47 18.79 7.55
N GLY A 126 7.99 20.04 7.58
CA GLY A 126 9.38 20.34 7.24
C GLY A 126 10.40 19.68 8.16
N GLU A 127 10.12 19.59 9.47
CA GLU A 127 10.99 18.88 10.42
C GLU A 127 11.09 17.38 10.06
N VAL A 128 9.98 16.76 9.68
CA VAL A 128 9.96 15.38 9.22
C VAL A 128 10.82 15.20 7.97
N ILE A 129 10.72 16.11 7.00
CA ILE A 129 11.56 16.13 5.80
C ILE A 129 13.04 16.21 6.16
N GLU A 130 13.42 17.10 7.08
CA GLU A 130 14.82 17.25 7.51
C GLU A 130 15.36 15.96 8.15
N ILE A 131 14.58 15.33 9.04
CA ILE A 131 14.96 14.07 9.69
C ILE A 131 15.18 12.97 8.66
N LEU A 132 14.25 12.77 7.74
CA LEU A 132 14.34 11.70 6.74
C LEU A 132 15.46 11.94 5.73
N ASN A 133 15.76 13.20 5.41
CA ASN A 133 16.87 13.55 4.52
C ASN A 133 18.25 13.19 5.07
N GLU A 134 18.42 13.00 6.38
CA GLU A 134 19.67 12.47 6.94
C GLU A 134 19.98 11.07 6.42
N TYR A 135 18.93 10.23 6.29
CA TYR A 135 19.04 8.86 5.81
C TYR A 135 19.13 8.75 4.28
N VAL A 136 18.51 9.67 3.57
CA VAL A 136 18.68 9.77 2.12
C VAL A 136 20.11 10.21 1.77
N LYS A 137 20.62 11.25 2.43
CA LYS A 137 21.96 11.80 2.17
C LYS A 137 23.09 10.83 2.51
N ASN A 138 22.93 10.00 3.54
CA ASN A 138 23.94 9.01 3.91
C ASN A 138 23.79 7.67 3.15
N GLY A 139 22.81 7.55 2.24
CA GLY A 139 22.60 6.37 1.42
C GLY A 139 21.91 5.19 2.13
N THR A 140 21.36 5.39 3.33
CA THR A 140 20.65 4.35 4.07
C THR A 140 19.25 4.09 3.50
N VAL A 141 18.59 5.14 2.97
CA VAL A 141 17.24 5.09 2.40
C VAL A 141 17.26 5.66 0.99
N GLY A 142 16.63 4.95 0.05
CA GLY A 142 16.52 5.40 -1.34
C GLY A 142 15.42 6.45 -1.54
N ALA A 143 14.17 6.05 -1.37
CA ALA A 143 13.00 6.93 -1.50
C ALA A 143 12.24 7.05 -0.18
N ILE A 144 11.75 8.23 0.10
CA ILE A 144 10.94 8.51 1.30
C ILE A 144 9.48 8.75 0.92
N GLY A 145 8.56 8.32 1.78
CA GLY A 145 7.13 8.50 1.61
C GLY A 145 6.37 8.50 2.93
N VAL A 146 5.07 8.49 2.84
CA VAL A 146 4.18 8.52 4.00
C VAL A 146 3.01 7.56 3.83
N SER A 147 2.50 7.08 4.94
CA SER A 147 1.25 6.33 4.99
C SER A 147 0.25 7.05 5.89
N ASN A 148 -1.00 7.15 5.43
CA ASN A 148 -2.07 7.79 6.19
C ASN A 148 -1.85 9.29 6.50
N TRP A 149 -1.20 10.01 5.61
CA TRP A 149 -1.13 11.47 5.61
C TRP A 149 -2.17 12.04 4.64
N THR A 150 -2.69 13.25 4.92
CA THR A 150 -3.54 13.96 3.97
C THR A 150 -2.70 14.50 2.80
N TRP A 151 -3.32 14.67 1.63
CA TRP A 151 -2.63 15.17 0.45
C TRP A 151 -2.13 16.61 0.64
N GLU A 152 -2.86 17.46 1.38
CA GLU A 152 -2.44 18.84 1.69
C GLU A 152 -1.13 18.84 2.46
N ARG A 153 -1.03 17.95 3.45
CA ARG A 153 0.16 17.87 4.28
C ARG A 153 1.37 17.30 3.51
N ILE A 154 1.13 16.39 2.56
CA ILE A 154 2.16 15.89 1.65
C ILE A 154 2.63 17.03 0.72
N ARG A 155 1.71 17.79 0.14
CA ARG A 155 2.01 18.97 -0.66
C ARG A 155 2.87 19.96 0.09
N ASP A 156 2.50 20.31 1.32
CA ASP A 156 3.20 21.29 2.15
C ASP A 156 4.61 20.78 2.52
N ALA A 157 4.76 19.49 2.83
CA ALA A 157 6.06 18.86 3.05
C ALA A 157 6.96 18.92 1.81
N ASN A 158 6.40 18.65 0.63
CA ASN A 158 7.15 18.66 -0.63
C ASN A 158 7.51 20.08 -1.06
N ALA A 159 6.64 21.06 -0.81
CA ALA A 159 6.96 22.47 -1.02
C ALA A 159 8.13 22.93 -0.14
N TYR A 160 8.14 22.55 1.13
CA TYR A 160 9.26 22.79 2.04
C TYR A 160 10.55 22.13 1.54
N ALA A 161 10.46 20.86 1.14
CA ALA A 161 11.64 20.14 0.62
C ALA A 161 12.23 20.87 -0.60
N GLN A 162 11.38 21.29 -1.54
CA GLN A 162 11.80 22.06 -2.72
C GLN A 162 12.48 23.38 -2.34
N GLU A 163 11.90 24.16 -1.41
CA GLU A 163 12.48 25.43 -0.94
C GLU A 163 13.87 25.23 -0.32
N LYS A 164 14.06 24.13 0.42
CA LYS A 164 15.34 23.84 1.12
C LYS A 164 16.33 23.01 0.29
N GLY A 165 16.00 22.64 -0.96
CA GLY A 165 16.85 21.78 -1.77
C GLY A 165 17.01 20.37 -1.19
N LEU A 166 15.97 19.85 -0.54
CA LEU A 166 15.90 18.54 0.07
C LEU A 166 15.07 17.57 -0.80
N THR A 167 15.22 16.28 -0.54
CA THR A 167 14.37 15.25 -1.15
C THR A 167 12.99 15.27 -0.50
N GLY A 168 11.93 15.44 -1.30
CA GLY A 168 10.55 15.35 -0.87
C GLY A 168 10.04 13.90 -0.83
N PHE A 169 8.80 13.72 -0.40
CA PHE A 169 8.12 12.45 -0.50
C PHE A 169 7.88 12.07 -1.96
N SER A 170 8.12 10.82 -2.30
CA SER A 170 8.00 10.26 -3.65
C SER A 170 6.74 9.40 -3.84
N PHE A 171 6.05 9.06 -2.75
CA PHE A 171 4.82 8.26 -2.76
C PHE A 171 4.01 8.47 -1.49
N SER A 172 2.72 8.15 -1.57
CA SER A 172 1.84 8.03 -0.40
C SER A 172 1.19 6.65 -0.33
N SER A 173 0.81 6.21 0.87
CA SER A 173 0.14 4.94 1.08
C SER A 173 -1.11 5.11 1.95
N PRO A 174 -2.22 5.64 1.39
CA PRO A 174 -3.54 5.64 2.00
C PRO A 174 -4.29 4.35 1.66
N ASN A 175 -5.49 4.15 2.22
CA ASN A 175 -6.45 3.21 1.66
C ASN A 175 -7.00 3.75 0.34
N LEU A 176 -7.08 2.89 -0.66
CA LEU A 176 -7.86 3.10 -1.87
C LEU A 176 -8.45 1.75 -2.29
N SER A 177 -9.76 1.64 -2.39
CA SER A 177 -10.43 0.44 -2.86
C SER A 177 -11.73 0.80 -3.56
N LEU A 178 -12.30 -0.15 -4.29
CA LEU A 178 -13.60 0.05 -4.94
C LEU A 178 -14.70 0.25 -3.89
N ALA A 179 -14.70 -0.50 -2.77
CA ALA A 179 -15.58 -0.20 -1.65
C ALA A 179 -15.05 1.03 -0.89
N LYS A 180 -15.90 2.02 -0.66
CA LYS A 180 -15.54 3.22 0.09
C LYS A 180 -15.73 2.98 1.59
N ALA A 181 -14.76 3.37 2.38
CA ALA A 181 -14.81 3.25 3.83
C ALA A 181 -15.83 4.24 4.41
N ASN A 182 -16.77 3.75 5.22
CA ASN A 182 -17.72 4.59 5.93
C ASN A 182 -17.04 5.38 7.06
N GLU A 183 -15.98 4.81 7.62
CA GLU A 183 -15.14 5.39 8.66
C GLU A 183 -13.74 4.77 8.60
N PRO A 184 -12.72 5.36 9.22
CA PRO A 184 -11.37 4.79 9.24
C PRO A 184 -11.34 3.38 9.82
N PHE A 185 -10.60 2.46 9.19
CA PHE A 185 -10.45 1.08 9.66
C PHE A 185 -9.79 1.03 11.04
N TRP A 186 -8.78 1.86 11.24
CA TRP A 186 -8.12 2.11 12.52
C TRP A 186 -7.96 3.62 12.74
N PRO A 187 -7.86 4.08 14.00
CA PRO A 187 -7.59 5.49 14.28
C PRO A 187 -6.38 6.02 13.52
N GLY A 188 -6.51 7.20 12.94
CA GLY A 188 -5.44 7.84 12.16
C GLY A 188 -5.20 7.23 10.76
N CYS A 189 -6.06 6.33 10.29
CA CYS A 189 -6.02 5.89 8.90
C CYS A 189 -6.72 6.87 7.97
N VAL A 190 -6.16 7.03 6.77
CA VAL A 190 -6.69 7.87 5.70
C VAL A 190 -7.12 6.99 4.54
N SER A 191 -8.34 7.23 4.04
CA SER A 191 -8.83 6.68 2.77
C SER A 191 -8.84 7.78 1.72
N ALA A 192 -8.35 7.45 0.52
CA ALA A 192 -8.36 8.37 -0.60
C ALA A 192 -9.80 8.61 -1.06
N ASP A 193 -10.26 9.82 -0.86
CA ASP A 193 -11.52 10.36 -1.37
C ASP A 193 -11.36 10.95 -2.78
N GLU A 194 -12.41 11.55 -3.30
CA GLU A 194 -12.41 12.17 -4.63
C GLU A 194 -11.37 13.30 -4.75
N GLU A 195 -11.22 14.14 -3.72
CA GLU A 195 -10.26 15.25 -3.73
C GLU A 195 -8.81 14.73 -3.67
N THR A 196 -8.55 13.73 -2.85
CA THR A 196 -7.27 13.03 -2.80
C THR A 196 -6.93 12.42 -4.16
N CYS A 197 -7.88 11.73 -4.81
CA CYS A 197 -7.67 11.14 -6.13
C CYS A 197 -7.39 12.21 -7.20
N LYS A 198 -8.12 13.33 -7.20
CA LYS A 198 -7.88 14.47 -8.10
C LYS A 198 -6.49 15.08 -7.92
N TRP A 199 -6.03 15.21 -6.68
CA TRP A 199 -4.68 15.69 -6.41
C TRP A 199 -3.63 14.72 -6.94
N HIS A 200 -3.78 13.40 -6.70
CA HIS A 200 -2.88 12.37 -7.25
C HIS A 200 -2.85 12.39 -8.79
N GLU A 201 -4.00 12.61 -9.43
CA GLU A 201 -4.11 12.73 -10.89
C GLU A 201 -3.40 13.99 -11.41
N ALA A 202 -3.60 15.14 -10.77
CA ALA A 202 -2.97 16.40 -11.16
C ALA A 202 -1.43 16.38 -11.02
N GLU A 203 -0.95 15.84 -9.90
CA GLU A 203 0.49 15.77 -9.60
C GLU A 203 1.16 14.51 -10.16
N GLN A 204 0.40 13.56 -10.72
CA GLN A 204 0.89 12.22 -11.08
C GLN A 204 1.69 11.58 -9.95
N PHE A 205 1.24 11.83 -8.71
CA PHE A 205 1.92 11.39 -7.49
C PHE A 205 1.61 9.92 -7.20
N PRO A 206 2.61 9.05 -7.02
CA PRO A 206 2.37 7.62 -6.80
C PRO A 206 1.58 7.31 -5.53
N LEU A 207 0.55 6.44 -5.64
CA LEU A 207 -0.27 5.97 -4.54
C LEU A 207 -0.11 4.45 -4.37
N PHE A 208 0.24 4.02 -3.16
CA PHE A 208 0.37 2.62 -2.77
C PHE A 208 -0.80 2.24 -1.88
N SER A 209 -1.80 1.57 -2.49
CA SER A 209 -3.08 1.29 -1.84
C SER A 209 -2.99 0.12 -0.87
N TRP A 210 -3.08 0.36 0.44
CA TRP A 210 -3.32 -0.73 1.37
C TRP A 210 -4.80 -1.15 1.38
N SER A 211 -5.08 -2.42 1.67
CA SER A 211 -6.42 -3.05 1.55
C SER A 211 -7.07 -2.80 0.19
N SER A 212 -6.27 -2.83 -0.88
CA SER A 212 -6.66 -2.54 -2.27
C SER A 212 -7.88 -3.33 -2.76
N GLN A 213 -8.16 -4.49 -2.18
CA GLN A 213 -9.32 -5.35 -2.48
C GLN A 213 -10.37 -5.32 -1.36
N ALA A 214 -10.44 -4.22 -0.58
CA ALA A 214 -11.42 -4.03 0.51
C ALA A 214 -11.49 -5.25 1.46
N ARG A 215 -10.34 -5.84 1.81
CA ARG A 215 -10.21 -7.01 2.70
C ARG A 215 -11.11 -8.18 2.30
N GLY A 216 -11.33 -8.35 1.00
CA GLY A 216 -12.10 -9.45 0.44
C GLY A 216 -13.61 -9.20 0.34
N PHE A 217 -14.08 -7.96 0.49
CA PHE A 217 -15.50 -7.60 0.36
C PHE A 217 -16.11 -8.10 -0.97
N PHE A 218 -15.32 -8.09 -2.04
CA PHE A 218 -15.74 -8.49 -3.38
C PHE A 218 -15.59 -10.01 -3.68
N THR A 219 -15.29 -10.85 -2.69
CA THR A 219 -15.13 -12.31 -2.89
C THR A 219 -16.44 -13.07 -3.01
N GLY A 220 -17.59 -12.44 -2.72
CA GLY A 220 -18.89 -13.09 -2.62
C GLY A 220 -19.15 -13.82 -1.28
N ARG A 221 -18.19 -13.81 -0.35
CA ARG A 221 -18.35 -14.38 1.01
C ARG A 221 -19.24 -13.55 1.92
N PHE A 222 -19.43 -12.28 1.59
CA PHE A 222 -20.17 -11.32 2.41
C PHE A 222 -21.50 -10.98 1.74
N THR A 223 -22.55 -10.91 2.56
CA THR A 223 -23.88 -10.45 2.16
C THR A 223 -24.38 -9.43 3.17
N PRO A 224 -25.42 -8.64 2.86
CA PRO A 224 -25.99 -7.67 3.82
C PRO A 224 -26.42 -8.31 5.14
N GLU A 225 -26.82 -9.60 5.11
CA GLU A 225 -27.30 -10.35 6.27
C GLU A 225 -26.15 -10.95 7.08
N ASN A 226 -25.01 -11.29 6.45
CA ASN A 226 -23.84 -11.82 7.15
C ASN A 226 -23.08 -10.69 7.83
N ARG A 227 -23.18 -10.64 9.15
CA ARG A 227 -22.57 -9.59 9.99
C ARG A 227 -21.49 -10.14 10.93
N ASP A 228 -20.93 -11.31 10.64
CA ASP A 228 -19.96 -12.00 11.50
C ASP A 228 -18.63 -11.24 11.64
N ASN A 229 -18.27 -10.43 10.65
CA ASN A 229 -17.06 -9.59 10.69
C ASN A 229 -17.44 -8.15 11.04
N ALA A 230 -17.37 -7.80 12.33
CA ALA A 230 -17.75 -6.49 12.83
C ALA A 230 -16.98 -5.32 12.17
N ASP A 231 -15.70 -5.52 11.87
CA ASP A 231 -14.89 -4.48 11.22
C ASP A 231 -15.31 -4.24 9.77
N LEU A 232 -15.59 -5.29 9.00
CA LEU A 232 -16.09 -5.13 7.64
C LEU A 232 -17.48 -4.49 7.63
N VAL A 233 -18.35 -4.88 8.58
CA VAL A 233 -19.69 -4.29 8.74
C VAL A 233 -19.57 -2.79 9.01
N ARG A 234 -18.75 -2.40 9.94
CA ARG A 234 -18.54 -1.00 10.32
C ARG A 234 -17.96 -0.18 9.17
N VAL A 235 -16.94 -0.71 8.49
CA VAL A 235 -16.17 0.05 7.52
C VAL A 235 -16.77 0.00 6.12
N PHE A 236 -17.27 -1.15 5.66
CA PHE A 236 -17.64 -1.29 4.25
C PHE A 236 -19.11 -1.57 3.98
N TYR A 237 -19.94 -1.93 4.98
CA TYR A 237 -21.35 -2.20 4.71
C TYR A 237 -22.12 -0.89 4.55
N SER A 238 -22.59 -0.67 3.33
CA SER A 238 -23.48 0.44 2.96
C SER A 238 -24.18 0.09 1.64
N ASP A 239 -25.36 0.66 1.40
CA ASP A 239 -26.10 0.45 0.15
C ASP A 239 -25.24 0.77 -1.09
N ALA A 240 -24.46 1.84 -1.01
CA ALA A 240 -23.57 2.23 -2.09
C ALA A 240 -22.46 1.18 -2.37
N ASN A 241 -21.90 0.54 -1.35
CA ASN A 241 -20.90 -0.50 -1.55
C ASN A 241 -21.51 -1.81 -2.03
N TRP A 242 -22.76 -2.12 -1.65
CA TRP A 242 -23.50 -3.24 -2.23
C TRP A 242 -23.79 -2.99 -3.71
N GLU A 243 -24.17 -1.78 -4.10
CA GLU A 243 -24.34 -1.41 -5.50
C GLU A 243 -23.01 -1.53 -6.28
N ARG A 244 -21.88 -1.09 -5.71
CA ARG A 244 -20.56 -1.30 -6.32
C ARG A 244 -20.23 -2.78 -6.53
N LEU A 245 -20.60 -3.64 -5.57
CA LEU A 245 -20.44 -5.09 -5.71
C LEU A 245 -21.28 -5.64 -6.86
N GLU A 246 -22.55 -5.22 -6.99
CA GLU A 246 -23.40 -5.67 -8.10
C GLU A 246 -22.83 -5.20 -9.46
N ARG A 247 -22.37 -3.97 -9.56
CA ARG A 247 -21.71 -3.46 -10.77
C ARG A 247 -20.41 -4.24 -11.07
N ALA A 248 -19.62 -4.54 -10.06
CA ALA A 248 -18.42 -5.37 -10.24
C ALA A 248 -18.76 -6.80 -10.71
N LYS A 249 -19.85 -7.40 -10.23
CA LYS A 249 -20.34 -8.70 -10.71
C LYS A 249 -20.74 -8.67 -12.20
N LEU A 250 -21.46 -7.62 -12.61
CA LEU A 250 -21.86 -7.46 -14.00
C LEU A 250 -20.63 -7.35 -14.92
N LEU A 251 -19.68 -6.49 -14.58
CA LEU A 251 -18.49 -6.31 -15.38
C LEU A 251 -17.57 -7.55 -15.37
N ALA A 252 -17.50 -8.24 -14.25
CA ALA A 252 -16.76 -9.51 -14.12
C ALA A 252 -17.31 -10.60 -15.04
N ALA A 253 -18.64 -10.75 -15.11
CA ALA A 253 -19.29 -11.71 -15.99
C ALA A 253 -18.99 -11.46 -17.47
N GLU A 254 -18.98 -10.21 -17.91
CA GLU A 254 -18.66 -9.84 -19.28
C GLU A 254 -17.19 -10.07 -19.67
N ARG A 255 -16.30 -10.04 -18.69
CA ARG A 255 -14.84 -10.17 -18.89
C ARG A 255 -14.30 -11.54 -18.53
N ASN A 256 -15.19 -12.51 -18.20
CA ASN A 256 -14.80 -13.82 -17.69
C ASN A 256 -13.83 -13.72 -16.50
N ALA A 257 -14.13 -12.81 -15.59
CA ALA A 257 -13.34 -12.48 -14.40
C ALA A 257 -14.18 -12.67 -13.13
N THR A 258 -13.60 -12.40 -11.97
CA THR A 258 -14.30 -12.39 -10.69
C THR A 258 -14.47 -10.95 -10.17
N PRO A 259 -15.48 -10.65 -9.33
CA PRO A 259 -15.68 -9.29 -8.81
C PRO A 259 -14.49 -8.76 -8.04
N ILE A 260 -13.71 -9.62 -7.36
CA ILE A 260 -12.50 -9.19 -6.64
C ILE A 260 -11.36 -8.83 -7.59
N GLN A 261 -11.30 -9.44 -8.78
CA GLN A 261 -10.37 -9.04 -9.84
C GLN A 261 -10.75 -7.66 -10.44
N ILE A 262 -12.05 -7.39 -10.60
CA ILE A 262 -12.54 -6.06 -11.01
C ILE A 262 -12.21 -5.01 -9.94
N ALA A 263 -12.38 -5.34 -8.65
CA ALA A 263 -12.03 -4.44 -7.56
C ALA A 263 -10.53 -4.12 -7.52
N LEU A 264 -9.66 -5.07 -7.82
CA LEU A 264 -8.23 -4.86 -7.98
C LEU A 264 -7.93 -4.00 -9.21
N ALA A 265 -8.56 -4.32 -10.33
CA ALA A 265 -8.42 -3.55 -11.57
C ALA A 265 -8.86 -2.08 -11.38
N TYR A 266 -9.91 -1.82 -10.61
CA TYR A 266 -10.33 -0.45 -10.26
C TYR A 266 -9.18 0.37 -9.65
N VAL A 267 -8.44 -0.20 -8.71
CA VAL A 267 -7.28 0.47 -8.09
C VAL A 267 -6.15 0.68 -9.11
N LEU A 268 -5.85 -0.35 -9.90
CA LEU A 268 -4.72 -0.31 -10.82
C LEU A 268 -4.98 0.49 -12.11
N ASN A 269 -6.23 0.84 -12.42
CA ASN A 269 -6.55 1.66 -13.59
C ASN A 269 -6.91 3.11 -13.23
N GLN A 270 -6.61 3.57 -12.01
CA GLN A 270 -6.73 4.99 -11.67
C GLN A 270 -5.85 5.83 -12.60
N PRO A 271 -6.24 7.09 -12.92
CA PRO A 271 -5.53 7.94 -13.88
C PRO A 271 -4.20 8.52 -13.35
N PHE A 272 -3.62 7.91 -12.33
CA PHE A 272 -2.34 8.23 -11.73
C PHE A 272 -1.56 6.97 -11.39
N PRO A 273 -0.24 7.05 -11.15
CA PRO A 273 0.55 5.86 -10.81
C PRO A 273 0.06 5.19 -9.52
N THR A 274 -0.35 3.92 -9.60
CA THR A 274 -0.83 3.14 -8.47
C THR A 274 -0.08 1.83 -8.31
N CYS A 275 0.19 1.46 -7.07
CA CYS A 275 0.53 0.10 -6.66
C CYS A 275 -0.56 -0.43 -5.73
N ALA A 276 -0.95 -1.68 -5.90
CA ALA A 276 -1.89 -2.36 -5.02
C ALA A 276 -1.14 -3.29 -4.06
N LEU A 277 -1.28 -3.03 -2.77
CA LEU A 277 -0.78 -3.92 -1.73
C LEU A 277 -1.75 -5.11 -1.64
N ILE A 278 -1.24 -6.31 -1.92
CA ILE A 278 -2.03 -7.55 -1.96
C ILE A 278 -1.69 -8.45 -0.79
N GLY A 279 -2.74 -9.02 -0.17
CA GLY A 279 -2.64 -9.95 0.96
C GLY A 279 -2.73 -11.42 0.55
N ALA A 280 -2.43 -11.77 -0.71
CA ALA A 280 -2.52 -13.13 -1.22
C ALA A 280 -1.63 -14.09 -0.42
N GLN A 281 -2.23 -15.12 0.19
CA GLN A 281 -1.55 -16.11 1.03
C GLN A 281 -1.41 -17.49 0.37
N THR A 282 -2.07 -17.68 -0.77
CA THR A 282 -2.04 -18.91 -1.55
C THR A 282 -1.66 -18.61 -2.99
N GLU A 283 -1.19 -19.62 -3.74
CA GLU A 283 -0.91 -19.48 -5.17
C GLU A 283 -2.17 -19.14 -5.98
N GLU A 284 -3.32 -19.63 -5.58
CA GLU A 284 -4.60 -19.32 -6.22
C GLU A 284 -4.96 -17.84 -6.06
N GLU A 285 -4.84 -17.29 -4.85
CA GLU A 285 -5.06 -15.87 -4.59
C GLU A 285 -4.05 -15.00 -5.35
N LEU A 286 -2.78 -15.41 -5.40
CA LEU A 286 -1.75 -14.71 -6.15
C LEU A 286 -2.05 -14.70 -7.65
N ARG A 287 -2.43 -15.85 -8.21
CA ARG A 287 -2.85 -15.96 -9.61
C ARG A 287 -4.05 -15.08 -9.90
N SER A 288 -5.06 -15.07 -9.01
CA SER A 288 -6.22 -14.19 -9.13
C SER A 288 -5.83 -12.71 -9.14
N CYS A 289 -4.86 -12.30 -8.30
CA CYS A 289 -4.34 -10.93 -8.32
C CYS A 289 -3.59 -10.61 -9.63
N ASP A 290 -2.75 -11.53 -10.12
CA ASP A 290 -2.03 -11.35 -11.39
C ASP A 290 -3.00 -11.23 -12.58
N GLU A 291 -4.01 -12.09 -12.66
CA GLU A 291 -5.08 -12.01 -13.66
C GLU A 291 -5.85 -10.67 -13.57
N GLY A 292 -6.27 -10.28 -12.37
CA GLY A 292 -6.97 -9.02 -12.12
C GLY A 292 -6.13 -7.79 -12.50
N SER A 293 -4.80 -7.86 -12.34
CA SER A 293 -3.90 -6.76 -12.70
C SER A 293 -3.82 -6.49 -14.20
N ARG A 294 -4.21 -7.45 -15.02
CA ARG A 294 -4.21 -7.35 -16.50
C ARG A 294 -5.50 -6.77 -17.07
N ILE A 295 -6.55 -6.68 -16.26
CA ILE A 295 -7.83 -6.11 -16.68
C ILE A 295 -7.67 -4.60 -16.86
N LYS A 296 -8.01 -4.13 -18.06
CA LYS A 296 -8.02 -2.70 -18.36
C LYS A 296 -9.45 -2.18 -18.27
N LEU A 297 -9.63 -1.13 -17.47
CA LEU A 297 -10.89 -0.42 -17.31
C LEU A 297 -10.80 0.94 -18.00
N THR A 298 -11.84 1.33 -18.71
CA THR A 298 -11.95 2.68 -19.27
C THR A 298 -12.32 3.69 -18.18
N ARG A 299 -12.22 4.98 -18.49
CA ARG A 299 -12.64 6.04 -17.55
C ARG A 299 -14.13 5.92 -17.24
N GLU A 300 -14.96 5.64 -18.23
CA GLU A 300 -16.39 5.48 -18.09
C GLU A 300 -16.73 4.27 -17.18
N GLU A 301 -15.97 3.18 -17.28
CA GLU A 301 -16.13 2.01 -16.41
C GLU A 301 -15.70 2.33 -14.96
N LEU A 302 -14.62 3.09 -14.77
CA LEU A 302 -14.19 3.54 -13.44
C LEU A 302 -15.27 4.44 -12.81
N ASP A 303 -15.77 5.42 -13.55
CA ASP A 303 -16.80 6.33 -13.08
C ASP A 303 -18.12 5.60 -12.78
N TRP A 304 -18.46 4.59 -13.58
CA TRP A 304 -19.62 3.75 -13.34
C TRP A 304 -19.44 2.88 -12.10
N LEU A 305 -18.31 2.23 -11.93
CA LEU A 305 -18.00 1.43 -10.73
C LEU A 305 -18.00 2.30 -9.47
N ASP A 306 -17.54 3.54 -9.56
CA ASP A 306 -17.48 4.49 -8.45
C ASP A 306 -18.81 5.17 -8.11
N LEU A 307 -19.86 4.88 -8.89
CA LEU A 307 -21.21 5.44 -8.78
C LEU A 307 -21.28 6.96 -9.12
N THR A 308 -20.26 7.50 -9.76
CA THR A 308 -20.26 8.88 -10.25
C THR A 308 -20.98 9.01 -11.59
N SER A 309 -21.19 7.89 -12.30
CA SER A 309 -21.99 7.78 -13.52
C SER A 309 -22.99 6.62 -13.43
N ASN A 310 -24.17 6.82 -14.02
CA ASN A 310 -25.15 5.76 -14.25
C ASN A 310 -25.03 5.11 -15.62
N VAL A 311 -24.21 5.69 -16.49
CA VAL A 311 -23.96 5.20 -17.85
C VAL A 311 -22.56 4.61 -17.89
N ARG A 312 -22.48 3.41 -18.40
CA ARG A 312 -21.24 2.72 -18.72
C ARG A 312 -21.07 2.81 -20.24
N GLY A 313 -20.09 3.50 -20.71
CA GLY A 313 -19.81 3.76 -22.12
C GLY A 313 -19.89 2.53 -23.03
#